data_42bfc442abc74974e1f99cd4a4d59290
#
_entry.id   42bfc442abc74974e1f99cd4a4d59290
#
_cell.length_a   1.000
_cell.length_b   1.000
_cell.length_c   1.000
_cell.angle_alpha   90.00
_cell.angle_beta   90.00
_cell.angle_gamma   90.00
#
_symmetry.space_group_name_H-M   'P 1'
#
loop_
_entity.id
_entity.type
_entity.pdbx_description
1 polymer ?
#
loop_
_entity_poly.entity_id
_entity_poly.type
_entity_poly.pdbx_seq_one_letter_code
_entity_poly.pdbx_strand_id
1 'polypeptide(L)'
;MRETGIKPIVIEEICDIARKYNVQKVILFGSRARGDFKTKSDIDLAVQGGDFIRFMLDVNEETSTLLKFDIFNLDEEIQNELREAIKKEGKLVYKANVSF
;
A
#
# COMPACT_ATOMS: atom_id res chain seq x y z
N MET A 1 -7.13 -9.78 -4.78
CA MET A 1 -5.67 -9.74 -4.95
C MET A 1 -5.10 -11.03 -4.43
N ARG A 2 -4.67 -11.85 -5.32
CA ARG A 2 -4.17 -13.17 -4.96
C ARG A 2 -2.66 -13.27 -5.20
N GLU A 3 -2.05 -14.26 -4.58
CA GLU A 3 -0.63 -14.58 -4.72
C GLU A 3 0.32 -13.48 -4.26
N THR A 4 -0.16 -12.63 -3.35
CA THR A 4 0.69 -11.64 -2.69
C THR A 4 1.17 -12.13 -1.32
N GLY A 5 0.61 -13.23 -0.83
CA GLY A 5 0.88 -13.73 0.50
C GLY A 5 0.31 -12.85 1.61
N ILE A 6 -0.52 -11.88 1.25
CA ILE A 6 -1.17 -10.99 2.21
C ILE A 6 -2.59 -11.50 2.42
N LYS A 7 -2.98 -11.71 3.68
CA LYS A 7 -4.32 -12.20 3.99
C LYS A 7 -5.38 -11.18 3.58
N PRO A 8 -6.53 -11.64 3.08
CA PRO A 8 -7.61 -10.73 2.69
C PRO A 8 -8.02 -9.74 3.78
N ILE A 9 -8.02 -10.16 5.06
CA ILE A 9 -8.39 -9.27 6.16
C ILE A 9 -7.42 -8.09 6.26
N VAL A 10 -6.13 -8.31 5.98
CA VAL A 10 -5.14 -7.23 6.02
C VAL A 10 -5.40 -6.23 4.90
N ILE A 11 -5.74 -6.71 3.71
CA ILE A 11 -6.09 -5.83 2.58
C ILE A 11 -7.34 -4.99 2.94
N GLU A 12 -8.35 -5.60 3.54
CA GLU A 12 -9.55 -4.87 3.99
C GLU A 12 -9.20 -3.80 5.01
N GLU A 13 -8.35 -4.14 5.97
CA GLU A 13 -7.91 -3.20 7.00
C GLU A 13 -7.19 -1.99 6.39
N ILE A 14 -6.31 -2.24 5.42
CA ILE A 14 -5.61 -1.16 4.69
C ILE A 14 -6.63 -0.25 4.00
N CYS A 15 -7.62 -0.83 3.34
CA CYS A 15 -8.66 -0.07 2.66
C CYS A 15 -9.49 0.77 3.63
N ASP A 16 -9.85 0.21 4.78
CA ASP A 16 -10.63 0.92 5.79
C ASP A 16 -9.85 2.11 6.35
N ILE A 17 -8.56 1.91 6.62
CA ILE A 17 -7.68 2.99 7.10
C ILE A 17 -7.53 4.07 6.03
N ALA A 18 -7.41 3.66 4.76
CA ALA A 18 -7.33 4.62 3.65
C ALA A 18 -8.58 5.50 3.58
N ARG A 19 -9.77 4.91 3.74
CA ARG A 19 -11.02 5.68 3.77
C ARG A 19 -11.05 6.65 4.95
N LYS A 20 -10.61 6.19 6.10
CA LYS A 20 -10.62 6.99 7.34
C LYS A 20 -9.81 8.29 7.18
N TYR A 21 -8.70 8.22 6.47
CA TYR A 21 -7.80 9.36 6.32
C TYR A 21 -7.84 10.01 4.95
N ASN A 22 -8.90 9.75 4.18
CA ASN A 22 -9.13 10.36 2.86
C ASN A 22 -8.01 10.12 1.87
N VAL A 23 -7.33 8.99 1.97
CA VAL A 23 -6.34 8.57 0.99
C VAL A 23 -7.04 8.34 -0.34
N GLN A 24 -6.41 8.74 -1.43
CA GLN A 24 -6.99 8.61 -2.77
C GLN A 24 -6.61 7.32 -3.45
N LYS A 25 -5.39 6.85 -3.22
CA LYS A 25 -4.89 5.66 -3.89
C LYS A 25 -3.84 4.96 -3.05
N VAL A 26 -3.90 3.63 -3.01
CA VAL A 26 -2.87 2.78 -2.39
C VAL A 26 -2.47 1.72 -3.42
N ILE A 27 -1.18 1.62 -3.69
CA ILE A 27 -0.63 0.69 -4.69
C ILE A 27 0.34 -0.23 -3.99
N LEU A 28 0.16 -1.54 -4.18
CA LEU A 28 1.13 -2.54 -3.74
C LEU A 28 2.18 -2.69 -4.84
N PHE A 29 3.46 -2.65 -4.47
CA PHE A 29 4.54 -2.91 -5.41
C PHE A 29 5.61 -3.76 -4.73
N GLY A 30 6.75 -3.96 -5.38
CA GLY A 30 7.82 -4.79 -4.83
C GLY A 30 7.56 -6.28 -4.96
N SER A 31 8.24 -7.08 -4.15
CA SER A 31 8.26 -8.53 -4.31
C SER A 31 6.87 -9.17 -4.20
N ARG A 32 6.01 -8.66 -3.32
CA ARG A 32 4.67 -9.22 -3.17
C ARG A 32 3.77 -8.92 -4.36
N ALA A 33 3.98 -7.80 -5.02
CA ALA A 33 3.26 -7.50 -6.26
C ALA A 33 3.78 -8.35 -7.42
N ARG A 34 5.09 -8.57 -7.50
CA ARG A 34 5.71 -9.40 -8.54
C ARG A 34 5.43 -10.89 -8.37
N GLY A 35 5.25 -11.34 -7.13
CA GLY A 35 5.04 -12.75 -6.83
C GLY A 35 6.30 -13.51 -6.43
N ASP A 36 7.44 -12.82 -6.36
CA ASP A 36 8.71 -13.45 -5.97
C ASP A 36 9.07 -13.22 -4.49
N PHE A 37 8.06 -12.97 -3.67
CA PHE A 37 8.24 -12.71 -2.25
C PHE A 37 8.55 -13.98 -1.46
N LYS A 38 9.18 -13.78 -0.31
CA LYS A 38 9.38 -14.82 0.70
C LYS A 38 8.39 -14.61 1.83
N THR A 39 8.27 -15.60 2.72
CA THR A 39 7.30 -15.57 3.81
C THR A 39 7.36 -14.28 4.64
N LYS A 40 8.58 -13.76 4.87
CA LYS A 40 8.78 -12.56 5.70
C LYS A 40 9.07 -11.30 4.89
N SER A 41 8.87 -11.32 3.58
CA SER A 41 9.09 -10.12 2.77
C SER A 41 8.18 -8.98 3.23
N ASP A 42 8.72 -7.76 3.22
CA ASP A 42 7.97 -6.57 3.58
C ASP A 42 6.82 -6.31 2.60
N ILE A 43 5.82 -5.59 3.09
CA ILE A 43 4.72 -5.14 2.26
C ILE A 43 5.04 -3.71 1.83
N ASP A 44 5.24 -3.51 0.52
CA ASP A 44 5.62 -2.21 -0.04
C ASP A 44 4.39 -1.51 -0.61
N LEU A 45 4.04 -0.37 -0.02
CA LEU A 45 2.88 0.41 -0.43
C LEU A 45 3.29 1.80 -0.90
N ALA A 46 2.68 2.26 -1.99
CA ALA A 46 2.79 3.63 -2.46
C ALA A 46 1.43 4.29 -2.30
N VAL A 47 1.40 5.47 -1.67
CA VAL A 47 0.17 6.12 -1.22
C VAL A 47 0.08 7.52 -1.80
N GLN A 48 -1.09 7.87 -2.31
CA GLN A 48 -1.37 9.18 -2.86
C GLN A 48 -2.58 9.79 -2.16
N GLY A 49 -2.43 11.04 -1.74
CA GLY A 49 -3.52 11.82 -1.15
C GLY A 49 -3.77 11.51 0.33
N GLY A 50 -4.61 12.33 0.93
CA GLY A 50 -5.03 12.14 2.32
C GLY A 50 -3.97 12.48 3.35
N ASP A 51 -4.22 12.04 4.58
CA ASP A 51 -3.32 12.24 5.70
C ASP A 51 -2.32 11.08 5.74
N PHE A 52 -1.21 11.25 5.03
CA PHE A 52 -0.21 10.20 4.87
C PHE A 52 0.35 9.71 6.21
N ILE A 53 0.68 10.63 7.11
CA ILE A 53 1.33 10.28 8.39
C ILE A 53 0.41 9.42 9.24
N ARG A 54 -0.85 9.80 9.38
CA ARG A 54 -1.81 9.02 10.17
C ARG A 54 -2.14 7.70 9.52
N PHE A 55 -2.25 7.69 8.20
CA PHE A 55 -2.45 6.44 7.46
C PHE A 55 -1.30 5.47 7.75
N MET A 56 -0.08 5.93 7.60
CA MET A 56 1.12 5.11 7.83
C MET A 56 1.16 4.56 9.26
N LEU A 57 0.89 5.41 10.26
CA LEU A 57 0.91 4.99 11.66
C LEU A 57 -0.15 3.92 11.93
N ASP A 58 -1.38 4.14 11.47
CA ASP A 58 -2.46 3.18 11.70
C ASP A 58 -2.23 1.86 10.97
N VAL A 59 -1.71 1.90 9.74
CA VAL A 59 -1.39 0.67 9.00
C VAL A 59 -0.37 -0.16 9.78
N ASN A 60 0.64 0.48 10.34
CA ASN A 60 1.65 -0.22 11.11
C ASN A 60 1.13 -0.75 12.45
N GLU A 61 0.18 -0.06 13.07
CA GLU A 61 -0.29 -0.40 14.42
C GLU A 61 -1.56 -1.23 14.46
N GLU A 62 -2.46 -1.03 13.48
CA GLU A 62 -3.83 -1.56 13.58
C GLU A 62 -4.11 -2.74 12.65
N THR A 63 -3.18 -3.11 11.76
CA THR A 63 -3.43 -4.25 10.87
C THR A 63 -3.10 -5.58 11.55
N SER A 64 -3.80 -6.63 11.14
CA SER A 64 -3.69 -7.99 11.71
C SER A 64 -2.53 -8.78 11.11
N THR A 65 -1.36 -8.14 10.97
CA THR A 65 -0.17 -8.81 10.43
C THR A 65 1.06 -8.43 11.23
N LEU A 66 2.01 -9.36 11.31
CA LEU A 66 3.32 -9.10 11.90
C LEU A 66 4.36 -8.71 10.84
N LEU A 67 3.96 -8.69 9.58
CA LEU A 67 4.85 -8.27 8.49
C LEU A 67 5.10 -6.77 8.60
N LYS A 68 6.29 -6.36 8.16
CA LYS A 68 6.64 -4.95 8.13
C LYS A 68 6.10 -4.29 6.87
N PHE A 69 5.78 -3.02 7.00
CA PHE A 69 5.35 -2.19 5.88
C PHE A 69 6.43 -1.17 5.54
N ASP A 70 6.71 -1.01 4.25
CA ASP A 70 7.46 0.12 3.70
C ASP A 70 6.46 0.97 2.93
N ILE A 71 6.20 2.17 3.43
CA ILE A 71 5.13 3.02 2.89
C ILE A 71 5.72 4.32 2.34
N PHE A 72 5.48 4.57 1.06
CA PHE A 72 6.04 5.71 0.33
C PHE A 72 4.95 6.69 -0.07
N ASN A 73 5.25 7.97 0.08
CA ASN A 73 4.31 9.05 -0.23
C ASN A 73 4.51 9.52 -1.67
N LEU A 74 3.54 9.23 -2.54
CA LEU A 74 3.61 9.61 -3.95
C LEU A 74 3.43 11.11 -4.19
N ASP A 75 2.96 11.84 -3.18
CA ASP A 75 2.82 13.30 -3.27
C ASP A 75 4.13 14.02 -2.99
N GLU A 76 5.13 13.30 -2.53
CA GLU A 76 6.47 13.83 -2.33
C GLU A 76 7.38 13.39 -3.47
N GLU A 77 8.56 14.01 -3.54
CA GLU A 77 9.55 13.65 -4.53
C GLU A 77 10.15 12.28 -4.19
N ILE A 78 10.10 11.36 -5.15
CA ILE A 78 10.69 10.03 -5.01
C ILE A 78 11.66 9.76 -6.15
N GLN A 79 12.59 8.85 -5.94
CA GLN A 79 13.58 8.49 -6.95
C GLN A 79 12.91 7.91 -8.20
N ASN A 80 13.49 8.18 -9.37
CA ASN A 80 12.94 7.71 -10.63
C ASN A 80 12.83 6.20 -10.72
N GLU A 81 13.83 5.48 -10.22
CA GLU A 81 13.79 4.02 -10.21
C GLU A 81 12.60 3.48 -9.44
N LEU A 82 12.31 4.10 -8.29
CA LEU A 82 11.17 3.70 -7.47
C LEU A 82 9.85 4.01 -8.19
N ARG A 83 9.76 5.19 -8.80
CA ARG A 83 8.57 5.60 -9.55
C ARG A 83 8.29 4.64 -10.72
N GLU A 84 9.34 4.25 -11.44
CA GLU A 84 9.21 3.31 -12.55
C GLU A 84 8.82 1.92 -12.09
N ALA A 85 9.37 1.45 -10.96
CA ALA A 85 8.99 0.17 -10.38
C ALA A 85 7.51 0.15 -10.00
N ILE A 86 7.01 1.23 -9.40
CA ILE A 86 5.61 1.34 -9.02
C ILE A 86 4.71 1.29 -10.26
N LYS A 87 5.09 1.99 -11.32
CA LYS A 87 4.32 1.96 -12.57
C LYS A 87 4.31 0.59 -13.22
N LYS A 88 5.45 -0.08 -13.24
CA LYS A 88 5.63 -1.34 -13.96
C LYS A 88 4.98 -2.52 -13.24
N GLU A 89 5.14 -2.60 -11.93
CA GLU A 89 4.74 -3.77 -11.15
C GLU A 89 3.61 -3.52 -10.17
N GLY A 90 3.19 -2.27 -10.01
CA GLY A 90 2.19 -1.90 -9.02
C GLY A 90 0.83 -2.53 -9.25
N LYS A 91 0.20 -2.94 -8.15
CA LYS A 91 -1.17 -3.46 -8.14
C LYS A 91 -2.03 -2.57 -7.26
N LEU A 92 -3.15 -2.13 -7.79
CA LEU A 92 -4.04 -1.23 -7.06
C LEU A 92 -4.70 -1.98 -5.90
N VAL A 93 -4.48 -1.48 -4.68
CA VAL A 93 -5.13 -1.99 -3.47
C VAL A 93 -6.39 -1.22 -3.16
N TYR A 94 -6.32 0.11 -3.30
CA TYR A 94 -7.42 0.98 -2.95
C TYR A 94 -7.44 2.20 -3.87
N LYS A 95 -8.63 2.59 -4.28
CA LYS A 95 -8.85 3.84 -5.01
C LYS A 95 -10.15 4.44 -4.50
N ALA A 96 -10.08 5.70 -4.07
CA ALA A 96 -11.27 6.39 -3.59
C ALA A 96 -12.28 6.57 -4.71
N ASN A 97 -13.56 6.34 -4.40
CA ASN A 97 -14.64 6.64 -5.32
C ASN A 97 -14.92 8.13 -5.24
N VAL A 98 -14.70 8.82 -6.35
CA VAL A 98 -15.03 10.22 -6.47
C VAL A 98 -16.29 10.29 -7.30
N SER A 99 -17.40 10.73 -6.68
CA SER A 99 -18.64 10.95 -7.41
C SER A 99 -18.88 12.45 -7.51
N PHE A 100 -19.31 12.87 -8.66
CA PHE A 100 -19.60 14.26 -8.95
C PHE A 100 -21.10 14.42 -9.18
#